data_c56a3a641d009b18eb2077db644e68c5
#
_entry.id   c56a3a641d009b18eb2077db644e68c5
#
_cell.length_a   1.000
_cell.length_b   1.000
_cell.length_c   1.000
_cell.angle_alpha   90.00
_cell.angle_beta   90.00
_cell.angle_gamma   90.00
#
_symmetry.space_group_name_H-M   'P 1'
#
loop_
_entity.id
_entity.type
_entity.pdbx_description
1 polymer ?
#
loop_
_entity_poly.entity_id
_entity_poly.type
_entity_poly.pdbx_seq_one_letter_code
_entity_poly.pdbx_strand_id
1 'polypeptide(L)'
;MGFMTGKRVLIVGVASKLSIASGIAAAMHREGAELAFTYQNEKLKGRVEGFAQNWGSSADLCFPCDVANDEEIEQVFAELAKKWDGLDCIVHSVGFAPGDQLDGDFTEVTTRDGFKIAHDISAYSFIALAKAGRSMMQGRNGSLLTLTYLGAERTMPNYNVMGMAKASLEAGVRYLAGSLGAEGTRVNAVSAGPIRTLAASGIKSFRKMLAANEKQTPLRRNVTIDEVGNAGAFLCSDLASGISGEIMYVDGGFNTTAMGNIEEE
;
A
#
# COMPACT_ATOMS: atom_id res chain seq x y z
N MET A 1 7.34 -7.84 24.39
CA MET A 1 8.17 -7.66 23.19
C MET A 1 7.23 -7.83 22.01
N GLY A 2 7.13 -6.83 21.14
CA GLY A 2 6.22 -6.88 19.97
C GLY A 2 6.74 -7.83 18.89
N PHE A 3 5.84 -8.31 18.03
CA PHE A 3 6.19 -9.31 16.99
C PHE A 3 6.96 -8.71 15.79
N MET A 4 7.19 -7.40 15.77
CA MET A 4 8.06 -6.70 14.81
C MET A 4 9.37 -6.21 15.42
N THR A 5 9.68 -6.60 16.68
CA THR A 5 10.89 -6.14 17.36
C THR A 5 12.15 -6.49 16.56
N GLY A 6 13.00 -5.47 16.32
CA GLY A 6 14.25 -5.61 15.56
C GLY A 6 14.08 -5.62 14.04
N LYS A 7 12.84 -5.52 13.52
CA LYS A 7 12.59 -5.38 12.07
C LYS A 7 12.77 -3.92 11.65
N ARG A 8 13.46 -3.70 10.54
CA ARG A 8 13.66 -2.41 9.88
C ARG A 8 12.76 -2.32 8.66
N VAL A 9 11.95 -1.29 8.61
CA VAL A 9 10.87 -1.15 7.63
C VAL A 9 10.98 0.19 6.90
N LEU A 10 11.02 0.16 5.58
CA LEU A 10 10.83 1.34 4.73
C LEU A 10 9.36 1.48 4.36
N ILE A 11 8.75 2.61 4.67
CA ILE A 11 7.34 2.91 4.34
C ILE A 11 7.28 4.01 3.28
N VAL A 12 6.73 3.66 2.11
CA VAL A 12 6.56 4.54 0.96
C VAL A 12 5.09 4.90 0.83
N GLY A 13 4.77 6.22 0.87
CA GLY A 13 3.41 6.71 0.61
C GLY A 13 2.67 7.27 1.82
N VAL A 14 3.35 7.64 2.90
CA VAL A 14 2.74 8.40 4.00
C VAL A 14 2.54 9.85 3.57
N ALA A 15 1.30 10.25 3.30
CA ALA A 15 0.96 11.63 2.90
C ALA A 15 0.13 12.39 3.96
N SER A 16 -0.57 11.67 4.84
CA SER A 16 -1.40 12.25 5.90
C SER A 16 -1.64 11.23 7.01
N LYS A 17 -2.15 11.71 8.16
CA LYS A 17 -2.59 10.83 9.25
C LYS A 17 -3.77 9.90 8.89
N LEU A 18 -4.43 10.17 7.77
CA LEU A 18 -5.53 9.35 7.22
C LEU A 18 -5.05 8.37 6.15
N SER A 19 -3.77 8.36 5.80
CA SER A 19 -3.20 7.37 4.87
C SER A 19 -3.23 5.97 5.49
N ILE A 20 -3.52 4.95 4.71
CA ILE A 20 -3.40 3.55 5.19
C ILE A 20 -1.96 3.28 5.65
N ALA A 21 -0.97 3.85 4.95
CA ALA A 21 0.44 3.80 5.38
C ALA A 21 0.66 4.30 6.82
N SER A 22 -0.12 5.27 7.30
CA SER A 22 -0.04 5.76 8.69
C SER A 22 -0.55 4.72 9.68
N GLY A 23 -1.61 3.99 9.37
CA GLY A 23 -2.09 2.87 10.18
C GLY A 23 -1.09 1.73 10.23
N ILE A 24 -0.45 1.41 9.10
CA ILE A 24 0.61 0.39 9.01
C ILE A 24 1.82 0.82 9.85
N ALA A 25 2.30 2.07 9.69
CA ALA A 25 3.42 2.61 10.47
C ALA A 25 3.14 2.56 11.98
N ALA A 26 1.94 2.99 12.40
CA ALA A 26 1.53 2.96 13.80
C ALA A 26 1.50 1.54 14.37
N ALA A 27 0.96 0.57 13.60
CA ALA A 27 0.93 -0.83 14.01
C ALA A 27 2.34 -1.42 14.12
N MET A 28 3.20 -1.20 13.13
CA MET A 28 4.57 -1.71 13.13
C MET A 28 5.42 -1.09 14.23
N HIS A 29 5.29 0.22 14.47
CA HIS A 29 5.97 0.90 15.58
C HIS A 29 5.52 0.34 16.94
N ARG A 30 4.20 0.19 17.13
CA ARG A 30 3.65 -0.40 18.37
C ARG A 30 4.20 -1.79 18.63
N GLU A 31 4.46 -2.57 17.59
CA GLU A 31 5.02 -3.92 17.66
C GLU A 31 6.56 -3.94 17.68
N GLY A 32 7.21 -2.78 17.72
CA GLY A 32 8.64 -2.66 17.97
C GLY A 32 9.55 -2.58 16.74
N ALA A 33 9.00 -2.27 15.55
CA ALA A 33 9.80 -2.03 14.36
C ALA A 33 10.51 -0.67 14.39
N GLU A 34 11.69 -0.60 13.74
CA GLU A 34 12.38 0.62 13.36
C GLU A 34 11.87 1.06 11.98
N LEU A 35 11.49 2.33 11.82
CA LEU A 35 10.83 2.83 10.62
C LEU A 35 11.66 3.89 9.89
N ALA A 36 11.71 3.77 8.56
CA ALA A 36 12.15 4.82 7.65
C ALA A 36 11.01 5.16 6.68
N PHE A 37 11.05 6.37 6.11
CA PHE A 37 9.95 6.90 5.30
C PHE A 37 10.44 7.55 4.03
N THR A 38 9.54 7.64 3.03
CA THR A 38 9.77 8.51 1.88
C THR A 38 8.71 9.60 1.81
N TYR A 39 9.07 10.72 1.19
CA TYR A 39 8.16 11.79 0.82
C TYR A 39 8.33 12.15 -0.65
N GLN A 40 7.22 12.39 -1.36
CA GLN A 40 7.25 12.62 -2.81
C GLN A 40 7.88 13.95 -3.21
N ASN A 41 7.73 15.00 -2.38
CA ASN A 41 8.22 16.35 -2.70
C ASN A 41 8.43 17.17 -1.43
N GLU A 42 9.12 18.30 -1.56
CA GLU A 42 9.45 19.20 -0.43
C GLU A 42 8.23 19.71 0.35
N LYS A 43 7.05 19.80 -0.29
CA LYS A 43 5.81 20.21 0.41
C LYS A 43 5.34 19.16 1.43
N LEU A 44 5.67 17.90 1.20
CA LEU A 44 5.31 16.79 2.10
C LEU A 44 6.39 16.52 3.14
N LYS A 45 7.65 16.94 2.93
CA LYS A 45 8.79 16.65 3.79
C LYS A 45 8.52 16.89 5.27
N GLY A 46 8.25 18.13 5.68
CA GLY A 46 8.04 18.45 7.08
C GLY A 46 6.87 17.73 7.74
N ARG A 47 5.85 17.35 6.93
CA ARG A 47 4.74 16.54 7.40
C ARG A 47 5.16 15.10 7.67
N VAL A 48 5.92 14.49 6.75
CA VAL A 48 6.40 13.11 6.90
C VAL A 48 7.41 13.02 8.03
N GLU A 49 8.33 13.97 8.16
CA GLU A 49 9.27 14.08 9.29
C GLU A 49 8.53 14.17 10.64
N GLY A 50 7.43 14.95 10.70
CA GLY A 50 6.61 15.04 11.90
C GLY A 50 5.91 13.71 12.25
N PHE A 51 5.48 12.94 11.25
CA PHE A 51 4.95 11.59 11.47
C PHE A 51 6.05 10.62 11.91
N ALA A 52 7.21 10.67 11.28
CA ALA A 52 8.36 9.83 11.64
C ALA A 52 8.72 10.00 13.12
N GLN A 53 8.77 11.24 13.62
CA GLN A 53 9.02 11.53 15.04
C GLN A 53 7.97 10.91 15.97
N ASN A 54 6.69 10.93 15.60
CA ASN A 54 5.61 10.32 16.39
C ASN A 54 5.74 8.78 16.49
N TRP A 55 6.46 8.16 15.56
CA TRP A 55 6.72 6.72 15.53
C TRP A 55 8.18 6.39 15.86
N GLY A 56 8.84 7.23 16.63
CA GLY A 56 10.19 6.97 17.15
C GLY A 56 11.31 6.98 16.11
N SER A 57 11.03 7.47 14.90
CA SER A 57 12.03 7.65 13.85
C SER A 57 12.55 9.09 13.83
N SER A 58 13.55 9.35 13.01
CA SER A 58 14.20 10.66 12.89
C SER A 58 14.11 11.21 11.46
N ALA A 59 14.33 12.52 11.30
CA ALA A 59 14.29 13.19 10.00
C ALA A 59 15.34 12.64 9.01
N ASP A 60 16.46 12.12 9.49
CA ASP A 60 17.52 11.52 8.67
C ASP A 60 17.19 10.10 8.16
N LEU A 61 16.03 9.56 8.55
CA LEU A 61 15.39 8.36 7.98
C LEU A 61 14.16 8.71 7.12
N CYS A 62 14.05 9.96 6.66
CA CYS A 62 13.03 10.43 5.74
C CYS A 62 13.69 10.88 4.43
N PHE A 63 13.40 10.19 3.32
CA PHE A 63 14.08 10.36 2.04
C PHE A 63 13.14 10.94 0.97
N PRO A 64 13.61 11.84 0.09
CA PRO A 64 12.84 12.24 -1.09
C PRO A 64 12.70 11.06 -2.04
N CYS A 65 11.51 10.86 -2.60
CA CYS A 65 11.25 9.82 -3.59
C CYS A 65 9.94 10.08 -4.33
N ASP A 66 10.02 10.52 -5.56
CA ASP A 66 8.93 10.35 -6.50
C ASP A 66 9.08 8.97 -7.16
N VAL A 67 8.11 8.10 -6.94
CA VAL A 67 8.15 6.72 -7.45
C VAL A 67 8.02 6.62 -8.98
N ALA A 68 7.76 7.72 -9.66
CA ALA A 68 7.83 7.84 -11.13
C ALA A 68 9.28 8.07 -11.64
N ASN A 69 10.26 8.14 -10.73
CA ASN A 69 11.67 8.36 -11.05
C ASN A 69 12.54 7.24 -10.46
N ASP A 70 13.07 6.38 -11.33
CA ASP A 70 13.91 5.25 -10.93
C ASP A 70 15.20 5.71 -10.21
N GLU A 71 15.78 6.85 -10.60
CA GLU A 71 16.98 7.39 -9.97
C GLU A 71 16.70 7.81 -8.51
N GLU A 72 15.55 8.41 -8.24
CA GLU A 72 15.16 8.76 -6.87
C GLU A 72 14.89 7.50 -6.04
N ILE A 73 14.26 6.47 -6.64
CA ILE A 73 14.09 5.18 -5.97
C ILE A 73 15.44 4.57 -5.58
N GLU A 74 16.39 4.49 -6.52
CA GLU A 74 17.74 3.96 -6.26
C GLU A 74 18.47 4.77 -5.19
N GLN A 75 18.34 6.10 -5.21
CA GLN A 75 18.95 7.00 -4.21
C GLN A 75 18.43 6.74 -2.79
N VAL A 76 17.14 6.42 -2.60
CA VAL A 76 16.59 6.06 -1.30
C VAL A 76 17.37 4.91 -0.67
N PHE A 77 17.59 3.83 -1.42
CA PHE A 77 18.31 2.66 -0.90
C PHE A 77 19.79 2.91 -0.71
N ALA A 78 20.41 3.73 -1.56
CA ALA A 78 21.80 4.15 -1.40
C ALA A 78 22.01 4.98 -0.11
N GLU A 79 21.09 5.88 0.22
CA GLU A 79 21.15 6.66 1.47
C GLU A 79 20.77 5.81 2.70
N LEU A 80 19.77 4.93 2.57
CA LEU A 80 19.35 4.04 3.64
C LEU A 80 20.46 3.06 4.02
N ALA A 81 21.22 2.54 3.07
CA ALA A 81 22.36 1.66 3.29
C ALA A 81 23.51 2.30 4.09
N LYS A 82 23.58 3.63 4.15
CA LYS A 82 24.52 4.35 5.04
C LYS A 82 24.07 4.36 6.49
N LYS A 83 22.79 4.09 6.75
CA LYS A 83 22.16 4.13 8.07
C LYS A 83 21.92 2.74 8.65
N TRP A 84 21.51 1.79 7.78
CA TRP A 84 21.15 0.43 8.14
C TRP A 84 21.97 -0.58 7.36
N ASP A 85 22.44 -1.62 8.00
CA ASP A 85 23.17 -2.74 7.40
C ASP A 85 22.26 -3.74 6.66
N GLY A 86 20.94 -3.51 6.67
CA GLY A 86 19.95 -4.30 5.96
C GLY A 86 18.54 -3.81 6.22
N LEU A 87 17.60 -4.33 5.45
CA LEU A 87 16.19 -3.97 5.45
C LEU A 87 15.32 -5.23 5.52
N ASP A 88 14.36 -5.27 6.43
CA ASP A 88 13.49 -6.43 6.61
C ASP A 88 12.18 -6.28 5.83
N CYS A 89 11.66 -5.06 5.69
CA CYS A 89 10.37 -4.86 5.02
C CYS A 89 10.35 -3.59 4.15
N ILE A 90 9.64 -3.67 3.02
CA ILE A 90 9.24 -2.52 2.22
C ILE A 90 7.71 -2.51 2.14
N VAL A 91 7.10 -1.39 2.55
CA VAL A 91 5.67 -1.14 2.44
C VAL A 91 5.45 -0.13 1.31
N HIS A 92 4.83 -0.59 0.23
CA HIS A 92 4.40 0.22 -0.90
C HIS A 92 2.94 0.63 -0.73
N SER A 93 2.70 1.88 -0.36
CA SER A 93 1.35 2.44 -0.16
C SER A 93 1.12 3.62 -1.10
N VAL A 94 1.39 3.41 -2.38
CA VAL A 94 1.28 4.42 -3.43
C VAL A 94 0.26 3.98 -4.46
N GLY A 95 -0.43 4.96 -5.03
CA GLY A 95 -1.34 4.78 -6.15
C GLY A 95 -1.85 6.13 -6.62
N PHE A 96 -1.87 6.32 -7.94
CA PHE A 96 -2.34 7.53 -8.57
C PHE A 96 -2.91 7.23 -9.97
N ALA A 97 -3.99 7.91 -10.30
CA ALA A 97 -4.48 8.08 -11.66
C ALA A 97 -5.01 9.51 -11.81
N PRO A 98 -4.89 10.14 -12.99
CA PRO A 98 -5.51 11.42 -13.24
C PRO A 98 -7.02 11.37 -13.01
N GLY A 99 -7.60 12.39 -12.39
CA GLY A 99 -9.01 12.39 -11.96
C GLY A 99 -10.01 12.26 -13.12
N ASP A 100 -9.67 12.81 -14.28
CA ASP A 100 -10.44 12.70 -15.53
C ASP A 100 -10.49 11.27 -16.10
N GLN A 101 -9.58 10.41 -15.68
CA GLN A 101 -9.55 8.99 -16.05
C GLN A 101 -10.44 8.12 -15.16
N LEU A 102 -10.92 8.66 -14.04
CA LEU A 102 -11.72 7.94 -13.04
C LEU A 102 -13.22 8.23 -13.15
N ASP A 103 -13.60 9.44 -13.58
CA ASP A 103 -15.00 9.87 -13.65
C ASP A 103 -15.56 9.75 -15.08
N GLY A 104 -16.64 8.99 -15.24
CA GLY A 104 -17.33 8.80 -16.52
C GLY A 104 -17.29 7.37 -17.02
N ASP A 105 -17.76 7.16 -18.25
CA ASP A 105 -17.74 5.85 -18.92
C ASP A 105 -16.31 5.42 -19.21
N PHE A 106 -15.96 4.20 -18.83
CA PHE A 106 -14.61 3.64 -18.94
C PHE A 106 -14.04 3.73 -20.36
N THR A 107 -14.84 3.45 -21.39
CA THR A 107 -14.38 3.43 -22.77
C THR A 107 -14.15 4.85 -23.32
N GLU A 108 -14.89 5.81 -22.82
CA GLU A 108 -14.82 7.21 -23.28
C GLU A 108 -13.68 7.99 -22.60
N VAL A 109 -13.47 7.76 -21.28
CA VAL A 109 -12.51 8.56 -20.52
C VAL A 109 -11.10 7.98 -20.51
N THR A 110 -10.95 6.70 -20.81
CA THR A 110 -9.63 6.04 -20.76
C THR A 110 -8.76 6.47 -21.93
N THR A 111 -7.69 7.17 -21.61
CA THR A 111 -6.67 7.57 -22.59
C THR A 111 -5.40 6.73 -22.45
N ARG A 112 -4.59 6.69 -23.53
CA ARG A 112 -3.29 5.99 -23.53
C ARG A 112 -2.37 6.56 -22.44
N ASP A 113 -2.32 7.86 -22.27
CA ASP A 113 -1.43 8.50 -21.31
C ASP A 113 -1.92 8.34 -19.87
N GLY A 114 -3.23 8.46 -19.63
CA GLY A 114 -3.82 8.17 -18.33
C GLY A 114 -3.61 6.72 -17.91
N PHE A 115 -3.74 5.78 -18.84
CA PHE A 115 -3.43 4.36 -18.61
C PHE A 115 -1.96 4.16 -18.23
N LYS A 116 -1.01 4.76 -18.98
CA LYS A 116 0.43 4.68 -18.67
C LYS A 116 0.74 5.24 -17.28
N ILE A 117 0.25 6.45 -16.96
CA ILE A 117 0.49 7.10 -15.67
C ILE A 117 -0.04 6.23 -14.52
N ALA A 118 -1.26 5.70 -14.65
CA ALA A 118 -1.85 4.86 -13.60
C ALA A 118 -1.04 3.58 -13.36
N HIS A 119 -0.58 2.90 -14.42
CA HIS A 119 0.21 1.67 -14.30
C HIS A 119 1.62 1.95 -13.81
N ASP A 120 2.26 2.99 -14.30
CA ASP A 120 3.60 3.39 -13.90
C ASP A 120 3.67 3.65 -12.39
N ILE A 121 2.83 4.56 -11.90
CA ILE A 121 2.83 4.95 -10.48
C ILE A 121 2.24 3.87 -9.58
N SER A 122 1.19 3.15 -10.01
CA SER A 122 0.43 2.28 -9.10
C SER A 122 0.79 0.79 -9.19
N ALA A 123 1.57 0.38 -10.20
CA ALA A 123 1.97 -1.01 -10.37
C ALA A 123 3.48 -1.16 -10.57
N TYR A 124 4.09 -0.47 -11.55
CA TYR A 124 5.52 -0.58 -11.83
C TYR A 124 6.38 -0.15 -10.66
N SER A 125 6.02 0.93 -9.97
CA SER A 125 6.78 1.46 -8.83
C SER A 125 7.00 0.43 -7.71
N PHE A 126 6.07 -0.52 -7.52
CA PHE A 126 6.27 -1.63 -6.57
C PHE A 126 7.38 -2.57 -7.01
N ILE A 127 7.46 -2.85 -8.31
CA ILE A 127 8.53 -3.68 -8.89
C ILE A 127 9.87 -2.94 -8.81
N ALA A 128 9.89 -1.64 -9.11
CA ALA A 128 11.08 -0.80 -9.02
C ALA A 128 11.64 -0.74 -7.59
N LEU A 129 10.79 -0.54 -6.59
CA LEU A 129 11.18 -0.58 -5.17
C LEU A 129 11.71 -1.95 -4.75
N ALA A 130 11.07 -3.04 -5.20
CA ALA A 130 11.53 -4.40 -4.94
C ALA A 130 12.93 -4.64 -5.54
N LYS A 131 13.15 -4.20 -6.80
CA LYS A 131 14.44 -4.29 -7.49
C LYS A 131 15.54 -3.53 -6.76
N ALA A 132 15.28 -2.26 -6.42
CA ALA A 132 16.27 -1.40 -5.78
C ALA A 132 16.60 -1.85 -4.34
N GLY A 133 15.60 -2.33 -3.58
CA GLY A 133 15.77 -2.80 -2.20
C GLY A 133 16.30 -4.21 -2.04
N ARG A 134 16.35 -5.01 -3.13
CA ARG A 134 16.66 -6.45 -3.08
C ARG A 134 17.95 -6.79 -2.33
N SER A 135 19.03 -6.06 -2.62
CA SER A 135 20.34 -6.31 -1.99
C SER A 135 20.34 -6.10 -0.48
N MET A 136 19.58 -5.12 0.02
CA MET A 136 19.47 -4.83 1.44
C MET A 136 18.59 -5.86 2.19
N MET A 137 17.72 -6.58 1.48
CA MET A 137 16.81 -7.59 2.04
C MET A 137 17.39 -9.00 2.00
N GLN A 138 18.48 -9.22 1.28
CA GLN A 138 19.09 -10.54 1.10
C GLN A 138 19.51 -11.17 2.43
N GLY A 139 19.10 -12.42 2.67
CA GLY A 139 19.44 -13.18 3.89
C GLY A 139 18.68 -12.74 5.16
N ARG A 140 17.69 -11.85 5.05
CA ARG A 140 16.95 -11.30 6.20
C ARG A 140 15.53 -11.87 6.37
N ASN A 141 15.12 -12.84 5.56
CA ASN A 141 13.73 -13.31 5.48
C ASN A 141 12.75 -12.15 5.27
N GLY A 142 13.05 -11.32 4.27
CA GLY A 142 12.39 -10.05 4.04
C GLY A 142 10.91 -10.16 3.67
N SER A 143 10.20 -9.05 3.70
CA SER A 143 8.80 -8.97 3.28
C SER A 143 8.52 -7.70 2.47
N LEU A 144 7.86 -7.86 1.32
CA LEU A 144 7.30 -6.77 0.53
C LEU A 144 5.78 -6.76 0.72
N LEU A 145 5.24 -5.60 1.01
CA LEU A 145 3.80 -5.38 1.18
C LEU A 145 3.32 -4.28 0.25
N THR A 146 2.21 -4.52 -0.45
CA THR A 146 1.51 -3.45 -1.18
C THR A 146 0.04 -3.39 -0.81
N LEU A 147 -0.64 -2.31 -1.25
CA LEU A 147 -2.06 -2.09 -1.01
C LEU A 147 -2.83 -2.13 -2.32
N THR A 148 -3.87 -2.93 -2.33
CA THR A 148 -4.80 -3.06 -3.46
C THR A 148 -6.24 -2.82 -3.02
N TYR A 149 -7.18 -3.01 -3.93
CA TYR A 149 -8.60 -2.85 -3.69
C TYR A 149 -9.39 -3.83 -4.57
N LEU A 150 -10.54 -4.26 -4.12
CA LEU A 150 -11.44 -5.20 -4.82
C LEU A 150 -11.72 -4.80 -6.28
N GLY A 151 -11.56 -3.52 -6.62
CA GLY A 151 -11.63 -3.02 -7.99
C GLY A 151 -10.60 -3.63 -8.96
N ALA A 152 -9.61 -4.38 -8.48
CA ALA A 152 -8.70 -5.19 -9.29
C ALA A 152 -9.39 -6.42 -9.90
N GLU A 153 -10.44 -6.96 -9.24
CA GLU A 153 -11.16 -8.16 -9.66
C GLU A 153 -12.59 -7.89 -10.12
N ARG A 154 -13.22 -6.84 -9.59
CA ARG A 154 -14.61 -6.49 -9.86
C ARG A 154 -14.73 -5.05 -10.31
N THR A 155 -15.62 -4.78 -11.25
CA THR A 155 -15.90 -3.40 -11.68
C THR A 155 -16.44 -2.57 -10.52
N MET A 156 -15.80 -1.42 -10.29
CA MET A 156 -16.21 -0.47 -9.27
C MET A 156 -16.50 0.88 -9.94
N PRO A 157 -17.62 1.54 -9.61
CA PRO A 157 -17.93 2.86 -10.15
C PRO A 157 -16.81 3.87 -9.89
N ASN A 158 -16.47 4.68 -10.89
CA ASN A 158 -15.44 5.74 -10.79
C ASN A 158 -14.04 5.22 -10.39
N TYR A 159 -13.72 3.99 -10.75
CA TYR A 159 -12.40 3.41 -10.48
C TYR A 159 -11.59 3.15 -11.77
N ASN A 160 -12.26 2.84 -12.87
CA ASN A 160 -11.76 2.79 -14.26
C ASN A 160 -10.32 2.29 -14.39
N VAL A 161 -9.39 3.12 -14.92
CA VAL A 161 -7.98 2.74 -15.16
C VAL A 161 -7.25 2.29 -13.88
N MET A 162 -7.68 2.77 -12.71
CA MET A 162 -7.10 2.35 -11.44
C MET A 162 -7.40 0.86 -11.16
N GLY A 163 -8.58 0.36 -11.53
CA GLY A 163 -8.90 -1.07 -11.41
C GLY A 163 -7.92 -1.93 -12.20
N MET A 164 -7.61 -1.53 -13.44
CA MET A 164 -6.62 -2.24 -14.27
C MET A 164 -5.22 -2.14 -13.69
N ALA A 165 -4.80 -0.96 -13.19
CA ALA A 165 -3.50 -0.79 -12.54
C ALA A 165 -3.38 -1.66 -11.28
N LYS A 166 -4.45 -1.79 -10.48
CA LYS A 166 -4.48 -2.68 -9.31
C LYS A 166 -4.47 -4.16 -9.69
N ALA A 167 -5.12 -4.56 -10.78
CA ALA A 167 -5.01 -5.92 -11.31
C ALA A 167 -3.57 -6.25 -11.73
N SER A 168 -2.90 -5.31 -12.41
CA SER A 168 -1.47 -5.42 -12.75
C SER A 168 -0.60 -5.50 -11.49
N LEU A 169 -0.88 -4.71 -10.46
CA LEU A 169 -0.17 -4.73 -9.18
C LEU A 169 -0.30 -6.10 -8.49
N GLU A 170 -1.51 -6.69 -8.45
CA GLU A 170 -1.75 -8.01 -7.86
C GLU A 170 -1.07 -9.14 -8.65
N ALA A 171 -1.00 -9.03 -9.97
CA ALA A 171 -0.15 -9.90 -10.76
C ALA A 171 1.32 -9.73 -10.38
N GLY A 172 1.78 -8.47 -10.22
CA GLY A 172 3.13 -8.14 -9.75
C GLY A 172 3.47 -8.78 -8.42
N VAL A 173 2.55 -8.82 -7.45
CA VAL A 173 2.72 -9.52 -6.16
C VAL A 173 3.08 -10.99 -6.38
N ARG A 174 2.34 -11.70 -7.23
CA ARG A 174 2.58 -13.12 -7.52
C ARG A 174 3.90 -13.36 -8.24
N TYR A 175 4.23 -12.53 -9.24
CA TYR A 175 5.49 -12.64 -9.96
C TYR A 175 6.71 -12.31 -9.09
N LEU A 176 6.63 -11.29 -8.24
CA LEU A 176 7.69 -10.97 -7.29
C LEU A 176 7.84 -12.06 -6.22
N ALA A 177 6.74 -12.64 -5.73
CA ALA A 177 6.79 -13.77 -4.80
C ALA A 177 7.54 -14.97 -5.40
N GLY A 178 7.26 -15.30 -6.67
CA GLY A 178 7.98 -16.34 -7.39
C GLY A 178 9.46 -16.02 -7.63
N SER A 179 9.78 -14.75 -7.93
CA SER A 179 11.14 -14.31 -8.22
C SER A 179 12.04 -14.22 -6.97
N LEU A 180 11.48 -13.78 -5.84
CA LEU A 180 12.25 -13.46 -4.61
C LEU A 180 12.13 -14.54 -3.54
N GLY A 181 11.22 -15.51 -3.70
CA GLY A 181 10.94 -16.52 -2.71
C GLY A 181 12.13 -17.42 -2.39
N ALA A 182 12.95 -17.77 -3.40
CA ALA A 182 14.17 -18.56 -3.21
C ALA A 182 15.24 -17.84 -2.36
N GLU A 183 15.14 -16.50 -2.26
CA GLU A 183 16.02 -15.66 -1.42
C GLU A 183 15.45 -15.45 0.00
N GLY A 184 14.30 -16.06 0.31
CA GLY A 184 13.61 -15.92 1.57
C GLY A 184 12.73 -14.67 1.67
N THR A 185 12.55 -13.88 0.60
CA THR A 185 11.71 -12.68 0.61
C THR A 185 10.27 -13.03 0.22
N ARG A 186 9.32 -12.73 1.09
CA ARG A 186 7.88 -12.90 0.87
C ARG A 186 7.28 -11.64 0.27
N VAL A 187 6.26 -11.79 -0.55
CA VAL A 187 5.59 -10.65 -1.22
C VAL A 187 4.08 -10.84 -1.12
N ASN A 188 3.39 -9.90 -0.48
CA ASN A 188 1.95 -9.97 -0.26
C ASN A 188 1.28 -8.60 -0.49
N ALA A 189 -0.03 -8.62 -0.60
CA ALA A 189 -0.85 -7.41 -0.63
C ALA A 189 -1.99 -7.47 0.39
N VAL A 190 -2.42 -6.29 0.85
CA VAL A 190 -3.70 -6.13 1.53
C VAL A 190 -4.69 -5.46 0.58
N SER A 191 -5.80 -6.13 0.31
CA SER A 191 -6.97 -5.57 -0.36
C SER A 191 -7.87 -4.95 0.70
N ALA A 192 -7.73 -3.64 0.89
CA ALA A 192 -8.45 -2.92 1.93
C ALA A 192 -9.86 -2.53 1.47
N GLY A 193 -10.84 -2.60 2.35
CA GLY A 193 -12.15 -1.97 2.14
C GLY A 193 -12.01 -0.44 1.97
N PRO A 194 -13.08 0.24 1.53
CA PRO A 194 -13.01 1.68 1.30
C PRO A 194 -12.78 2.44 2.61
N ILE A 195 -11.71 3.22 2.65
CA ILE A 195 -11.30 4.07 3.78
C ILE A 195 -11.18 5.51 3.30
N ARG A 196 -11.60 6.47 4.12
CA ARG A 196 -11.48 7.88 3.82
C ARG A 196 -10.04 8.35 3.90
N THR A 197 -9.31 8.25 2.79
CA THR A 197 -7.94 8.75 2.62
C THR A 197 -7.92 10.01 1.76
N LEU A 198 -6.76 10.69 1.66
CA LEU A 198 -6.59 11.80 0.70
C LEU A 198 -6.75 11.31 -0.74
N ALA A 199 -6.20 10.15 -1.09
CA ALA A 199 -6.35 9.57 -2.42
C ALA A 199 -7.83 9.28 -2.75
N ALA A 200 -8.57 8.71 -1.81
CA ALA A 200 -10.00 8.42 -1.97
C ALA A 200 -10.87 9.69 -2.07
N SER A 201 -10.40 10.84 -1.57
CA SER A 201 -11.15 12.10 -1.67
C SER A 201 -11.32 12.60 -3.11
N GLY A 202 -10.48 12.15 -4.04
CA GLY A 202 -10.57 12.42 -5.47
C GLY A 202 -11.64 11.58 -6.20
N ILE A 203 -12.18 10.54 -5.57
CA ILE A 203 -13.22 9.68 -6.16
C ILE A 203 -14.58 10.33 -6.00
N LYS A 204 -15.27 10.59 -7.12
CA LYS A 204 -16.62 11.13 -7.12
C LYS A 204 -17.59 10.24 -6.33
N SER A 205 -18.45 10.88 -5.54
CA SER A 205 -19.45 10.17 -4.71
C SER A 205 -18.90 9.21 -3.66
N PHE A 206 -17.64 9.33 -3.24
CA PHE A 206 -16.99 8.44 -2.28
C PHE A 206 -17.79 8.25 -0.97
N ARG A 207 -18.45 9.32 -0.47
CA ARG A 207 -19.32 9.20 0.74
C ARG A 207 -20.50 8.25 0.53
N LYS A 208 -21.12 8.27 -0.68
CA LYS A 208 -22.22 7.34 -1.00
C LYS A 208 -21.71 5.91 -1.11
N MET A 209 -20.50 5.74 -1.66
CA MET A 209 -19.85 4.43 -1.73
C MET A 209 -19.55 3.86 -0.33
N LEU A 210 -19.06 4.68 0.62
CA LEU A 210 -18.86 4.26 2.01
C LEU A 210 -20.18 3.81 2.67
N ALA A 211 -21.26 4.57 2.51
CA ALA A 211 -22.57 4.22 3.08
C ALA A 211 -23.14 2.93 2.45
N ALA A 212 -22.98 2.75 1.14
CA ALA A 212 -23.41 1.53 0.47
C ALA A 212 -22.58 0.31 0.91
N ASN A 213 -21.26 0.48 1.04
CA ASN A 213 -20.36 -0.59 1.50
C ASN A 213 -20.72 -1.03 2.93
N GLU A 214 -20.96 -0.07 3.83
CA GLU A 214 -21.38 -0.35 5.22
C GLU A 214 -22.62 -1.21 5.30
N LYS A 215 -23.63 -0.95 4.45
CA LYS A 215 -24.86 -1.75 4.38
C LYS A 215 -24.65 -3.16 3.82
N GLN A 216 -23.65 -3.34 2.95
CA GLN A 216 -23.43 -4.59 2.24
C GLN A 216 -22.42 -5.51 2.93
N THR A 217 -21.46 -4.95 3.70
CA THR A 217 -20.47 -5.77 4.41
C THR A 217 -21.11 -6.67 5.47
N PRO A 218 -20.67 -7.92 5.61
CA PRO A 218 -21.07 -8.78 6.71
C PRO A 218 -20.93 -8.17 8.10
N LEU A 219 -19.82 -7.42 8.33
CA LEU A 219 -19.59 -6.74 9.62
C LEU A 219 -20.43 -5.47 9.82
N ARG A 220 -21.24 -5.05 8.85
CA ARG A 220 -22.12 -3.86 8.89
C ARG A 220 -21.41 -2.55 9.24
N ARG A 221 -20.15 -2.45 8.89
CA ARG A 221 -19.34 -1.25 9.05
C ARG A 221 -18.18 -1.25 8.06
N ASN A 222 -17.66 -0.08 7.79
CA ASN A 222 -16.39 0.05 7.07
C ASN A 222 -15.22 -0.31 7.99
N VAL A 223 -14.12 -0.75 7.40
CA VAL A 223 -12.87 -1.01 8.11
C VAL A 223 -12.11 0.29 8.39
N THR A 224 -11.22 0.23 9.35
CA THR A 224 -10.37 1.36 9.77
C THR A 224 -8.94 1.21 9.26
N ILE A 225 -8.18 2.30 9.27
CA ILE A 225 -6.75 2.27 8.96
C ILE A 225 -5.97 1.40 9.94
N ASP A 226 -6.42 1.30 11.20
CA ASP A 226 -5.77 0.49 12.23
C ASP A 226 -5.96 -1.00 11.95
N GLU A 227 -7.15 -1.43 11.51
CA GLU A 227 -7.39 -2.83 11.13
C GLU A 227 -6.56 -3.25 9.94
N VAL A 228 -6.45 -2.39 8.91
CA VAL A 228 -5.57 -2.62 7.77
C VAL A 228 -4.10 -2.58 8.21
N GLY A 229 -3.74 -1.67 9.12
CA GLY A 229 -2.41 -1.56 9.70
C GLY A 229 -1.98 -2.83 10.43
N ASN A 230 -2.87 -3.40 11.23
CA ASN A 230 -2.63 -4.66 11.95
C ASN A 230 -2.37 -5.83 10.99
N ALA A 231 -3.17 -5.96 9.94
CA ALA A 231 -2.98 -6.98 8.90
C ALA A 231 -1.66 -6.78 8.14
N GLY A 232 -1.31 -5.54 7.81
CA GLY A 232 -0.04 -5.21 7.18
C GLY A 232 1.16 -5.56 8.05
N ALA A 233 1.12 -5.22 9.34
CA ALA A 233 2.17 -5.58 10.29
C ALA A 233 2.30 -7.10 10.46
N PHE A 234 1.17 -7.83 10.52
CA PHE A 234 1.16 -9.30 10.55
C PHE A 234 1.84 -9.88 9.30
N LEU A 235 1.45 -9.47 8.09
CA LEU A 235 2.01 -9.98 6.84
C LEU A 235 3.53 -9.70 6.71
N CYS A 236 4.01 -8.61 7.30
CA CYS A 236 5.43 -8.26 7.31
C CYS A 236 6.23 -8.96 8.41
N SER A 237 5.57 -9.58 9.38
CA SER A 237 6.22 -10.27 10.50
C SER A 237 6.56 -11.72 10.21
N ASP A 238 7.35 -12.34 11.11
CA ASP A 238 7.68 -13.77 11.06
C ASP A 238 6.46 -14.66 11.36
N LEU A 239 5.37 -14.10 11.91
CA LEU A 239 4.09 -14.83 12.09
C LEU A 239 3.45 -15.23 10.76
N ALA A 240 3.79 -14.52 9.68
CA ALA A 240 3.33 -14.79 8.32
C ALA A 240 4.40 -15.50 7.46
N SER A 241 5.35 -16.22 8.07
CA SER A 241 6.50 -16.85 7.38
C SER A 241 6.10 -17.84 6.28
N GLY A 242 4.92 -18.43 6.34
CA GLY A 242 4.38 -19.34 5.33
C GLY A 242 3.49 -18.66 4.27
N ILE A 243 3.36 -17.32 4.27
CA ILE A 243 2.45 -16.58 3.39
C ILE A 243 3.25 -15.76 2.39
N SER A 244 3.14 -16.08 1.09
CA SER A 244 3.74 -15.32 -0.01
C SER A 244 2.90 -15.45 -1.28
N GLY A 245 2.74 -14.36 -2.02
CA GLY A 245 1.87 -14.27 -3.20
C GLY A 245 0.41 -14.02 -2.88
N GLU A 246 0.07 -13.76 -1.60
CA GLU A 246 -1.30 -13.62 -1.12
C GLU A 246 -1.84 -12.20 -1.29
N ILE A 247 -3.12 -12.13 -1.60
CA ILE A 247 -3.93 -10.90 -1.57
C ILE A 247 -4.92 -11.03 -0.42
N MET A 248 -4.56 -10.52 0.75
CA MET A 248 -5.38 -10.61 1.96
C MET A 248 -6.45 -9.53 1.98
N TYR A 249 -7.71 -9.95 2.06
CA TYR A 249 -8.84 -9.02 2.18
C TYR A 249 -9.02 -8.54 3.62
N VAL A 250 -9.03 -7.22 3.78
CA VAL A 250 -9.38 -6.52 5.02
C VAL A 250 -10.48 -5.50 4.68
N ASP A 251 -11.70 -5.99 4.51
CA ASP A 251 -12.83 -5.23 3.94
C ASP A 251 -14.17 -5.48 4.64
N GLY A 252 -14.14 -6.05 5.84
CA GLY A 252 -15.35 -6.40 6.60
C GLY A 252 -16.15 -7.57 6.00
N GLY A 253 -15.53 -8.33 5.07
CA GLY A 253 -16.15 -9.45 4.37
C GLY A 253 -16.88 -9.03 3.08
N PHE A 254 -16.75 -7.78 2.63
CA PHE A 254 -17.43 -7.28 1.44
C PHE A 254 -17.13 -8.13 0.19
N ASN A 255 -15.89 -8.57 0.01
CA ASN A 255 -15.48 -9.37 -1.15
C ASN A 255 -16.25 -10.68 -1.31
N THR A 256 -16.78 -11.24 -0.22
CA THR A 256 -17.55 -12.51 -0.21
C THR A 256 -19.04 -12.32 -0.48
N THR A 257 -19.53 -11.08 -0.51
CA THR A 257 -20.94 -10.75 -0.57
C THR A 257 -21.40 -10.60 -2.01
N ALA A 258 -22.37 -11.37 -2.45
CA ALA A 258 -23.00 -11.19 -3.76
C ALA A 258 -24.14 -10.16 -3.72
N MET A 259 -24.86 -10.07 -2.58
CA MET A 259 -25.97 -9.16 -2.39
C MET A 259 -26.01 -8.74 -0.92
N GLY A 260 -26.26 -7.46 -0.66
CA GLY A 260 -26.52 -6.97 0.70
C GLY A 260 -27.86 -7.43 1.25
N ASN A 261 -28.14 -7.11 2.52
CA ASN A 261 -29.48 -7.36 3.07
C ASN A 261 -30.51 -6.53 2.30
N ILE A 262 -31.57 -7.19 1.88
CA ILE A 262 -32.78 -6.56 1.42
C ILE A 262 -33.50 -6.11 2.69
N GLU A 263 -33.48 -4.81 2.99
CA GLU A 263 -34.32 -4.24 4.05
C GLU A 263 -35.76 -4.41 3.56
N GLU A 264 -36.62 -5.08 4.35
CA GLU A 264 -38.05 -5.01 4.17
C GLU A 264 -38.48 -3.57 4.49
N GLU A 265 -39.14 -2.90 3.54
CA GLU A 265 -39.71 -1.56 3.71
C GLU A 265 -40.77 -1.50 4.79
#